data_e1e37a1a70ffc96e4effd6f5b404df4c
#
_entry.id   e1e37a1a70ffc96e4effd6f5b404df4c
#
_cell.length_a   1.000
_cell.length_b   1.000
_cell.length_c   1.000
_cell.angle_alpha   90.00
_cell.angle_beta   90.00
_cell.angle_gamma   90.00
#
_symmetry.space_group_name_H-M   'P 1'
#
loop_
_entity.id
_entity.type
_entity.pdbx_description
1 polymer ?
#
loop_
_entity_poly.entity_id
_entity_poly.type
_entity_poly.pdbx_seq_one_letter_code
_entity_poly.pdbx_strand_id
1 'polypeptide(L)' 'MSEEKLPLLVTTPPGLYRHYKGNLYEVLDTVRHSETLEPMTLYRALYGDHGLWVRPAAMFSELVEIEGINQARFAKVQN' A
#
# COMPACT_ATOMS: atom_id res chain seq x y z
N MET A 1 28.63 -19.12 3.20
CA MET A 1 27.78 -18.03 3.37
C MET A 1 26.35 -18.49 3.50
N SER A 2 25.68 -17.97 4.41
CA SER A 2 24.36 -18.44 4.59
C SER A 2 23.47 -17.72 3.63
N GLU A 3 22.52 -18.47 3.15
CA GLU A 3 21.57 -17.94 2.28
C GLU A 3 20.37 -17.66 3.08
N GLU A 4 20.25 -16.45 3.55
CA GLU A 4 19.08 -16.11 4.29
C GLU A 4 17.94 -15.98 3.35
N LYS A 5 16.91 -16.76 3.61
CA LYS A 5 15.73 -16.62 2.82
C LYS A 5 14.93 -15.45 3.33
N LEU A 6 14.75 -14.47 2.50
CA LEU A 6 13.87 -13.34 2.85
C LEU A 6 12.42 -13.81 2.79
N PRO A 7 11.56 -13.24 3.63
CA PRO A 7 10.13 -13.52 3.49
C PRO A 7 9.64 -13.13 2.10
N LEU A 8 8.63 -13.83 1.63
CA LEU A 8 8.05 -13.54 0.33
C LEU A 8 7.57 -12.10 0.31
N LEU A 9 7.93 -11.38 -0.75
CA LEU A 9 7.52 -10.01 -0.89
C LEU A 9 6.18 -9.98 -1.62
N VAL A 10 5.10 -9.87 -0.83
CA VAL A 10 3.76 -9.75 -1.41
C VAL A 10 3.60 -8.30 -1.86
N THR A 11 3.48 -8.10 -3.16
CA THR A 11 3.50 -6.76 -3.73
C THR A 11 2.10 -6.19 -3.86
N THR A 12 2.02 -4.86 -3.74
CA THR A 12 0.81 -4.12 -4.06
C THR A 12 0.93 -3.69 -5.52
N PRO A 13 -0.04 -4.02 -6.37
CA PRO A 13 0.08 -3.63 -7.78
C PRO A 13 0.24 -2.12 -7.93
N PRO A 14 1.20 -1.67 -8.71
CA PRO A 14 1.37 -0.23 -8.93
C PRO A 14 0.18 0.38 -9.65
N GLY A 15 -0.02 1.66 -9.48
CA GLY A 15 -1.06 2.38 -10.17
C GLY A 15 -1.84 3.29 -9.25
N LEU A 16 -2.97 3.73 -9.74
CA LEU A 16 -3.79 4.74 -9.07
C LEU A 16 -4.77 4.05 -8.12
N TYR A 17 -4.84 4.57 -6.91
CA TYR A 17 -5.75 4.06 -5.88
C TYR A 17 -6.54 5.21 -5.29
N ARG A 18 -7.76 4.90 -4.85
CA ARG A 18 -8.59 5.86 -4.13
C ARG A 18 -8.80 5.37 -2.71
N HIS A 19 -8.44 6.21 -1.74
CA HIS A 19 -8.74 5.93 -0.34
C HIS A 19 -10.25 6.04 -0.14
N TYR A 20 -10.79 5.26 0.80
CA TYR A 20 -12.24 5.25 1.01
C TYR A 20 -12.79 6.62 1.39
N LYS A 21 -11.93 7.51 1.87
CA LYS A 21 -12.34 8.88 2.18
C LYS A 21 -12.24 9.80 0.97
N GLY A 22 -11.83 9.30 -0.18
CA GLY A 22 -11.89 10.05 -1.43
C GLY A 22 -10.58 10.50 -2.03
N ASN A 23 -9.52 10.58 -1.23
CA ASN A 23 -8.24 11.07 -1.75
C ASN A 23 -7.58 10.04 -2.65
N LEU A 24 -6.82 10.55 -3.62
CA LEU A 24 -6.16 9.68 -4.59
C LEU A 24 -4.68 9.54 -4.25
N TYR A 25 -4.15 8.36 -4.54
CA TYR A 25 -2.75 8.02 -4.29
C TYR A 25 -2.24 7.21 -5.46
N GLU A 26 -0.94 7.30 -5.69
CA GLU A 26 -0.29 6.47 -6.69
C GLU A 26 0.65 5.51 -6.00
N VAL A 27 0.43 4.21 -6.17
CA VAL A 27 1.36 3.20 -5.66
C VAL A 27 2.49 3.09 -6.66
N LEU A 28 3.72 3.24 -6.17
CA LEU A 28 4.91 3.23 -7.01
C LEU A 28 5.62 1.90 -6.98
N ASP A 29 5.68 1.28 -5.81
CA ASP A 29 6.45 0.05 -5.66
C ASP A 29 6.13 -0.57 -4.32
N THR A 30 6.64 -1.78 -4.12
CA THR A 30 6.62 -2.41 -2.80
C THR A 30 8.07 -2.61 -2.40
N VAL A 31 8.41 -2.13 -1.21
CA VAL A 31 9.76 -2.17 -0.72
C VAL A 31 9.77 -2.95 0.59
N ARG A 32 10.97 -3.20 1.11
CA ARG A 32 11.13 -4.00 2.31
C ARG A 32 11.56 -3.11 3.45
N HIS A 33 10.92 -3.29 4.60
CA HIS A 33 11.37 -2.60 5.81
C HIS A 33 12.75 -3.15 6.17
N SER A 34 13.72 -2.25 6.39
CA SER A 34 15.10 -2.69 6.55
C SER A 34 15.32 -3.49 7.83
N GLU A 35 14.46 -3.31 8.83
CA GLU A 35 14.64 -4.00 10.10
C GLU A 35 13.76 -5.22 10.23
N THR A 36 12.50 -5.09 9.85
CA THR A 36 11.56 -6.20 10.02
C THR A 36 11.48 -7.08 8.78
N LEU A 37 11.95 -6.58 7.64
CA LEU A 37 11.89 -7.25 6.34
C LEU A 37 10.46 -7.41 5.83
N GLU A 38 9.50 -6.76 6.45
CA GLU A 38 8.13 -6.87 5.98
C GLU A 38 7.92 -6.02 4.73
N PRO A 39 6.98 -6.43 3.86
CA PRO A 39 6.68 -5.64 2.68
C PRO A 39 6.02 -4.33 3.05
N MET A 40 6.47 -3.26 2.41
CA MET A 40 5.92 -1.92 2.62
C MET A 40 5.49 -1.37 1.28
N THR A 41 4.26 -0.87 1.20
CA THR A 41 3.78 -0.23 -0.01
C THR A 41 4.30 1.20 -0.05
N LEU A 42 5.00 1.54 -1.12
CA LEU A 42 5.51 2.90 -1.34
C LEU A 42 4.54 3.62 -2.25
N TYR A 43 4.01 4.75 -1.78
CA TYR A 43 2.98 5.43 -2.54
C TYR A 43 3.12 6.93 -2.37
N ARG A 44 2.54 7.65 -3.34
CA ARG A 44 2.59 9.12 -3.38
C ARG A 44 1.18 9.65 -3.21
N ALA A 45 1.02 10.63 -2.33
CA ALA A 45 -0.25 11.34 -2.23
C ALA A 45 -0.40 12.22 -3.46
N LEU A 46 -1.58 12.20 -4.08
CA LEU A 46 -1.83 13.02 -5.25
C LEU A 46 -2.61 14.26 -4.85
N TYR A 47 -2.23 14.81 -3.71
CA TYR A 47 -2.78 16.07 -3.21
C TYR A 47 -1.72 16.72 -2.32
N GLY A 48 -1.95 17.97 -1.99
CA GLY A 48 -1.01 18.70 -1.12
C GLY A 48 0.38 18.76 -1.74
N ASP A 49 1.38 18.38 -0.97
CA ASP A 49 2.77 18.44 -1.42
C ASP A 49 3.17 17.24 -2.25
N HIS A 50 2.28 16.31 -2.53
CA HIS A 50 2.57 15.10 -3.29
C HIS A 50 3.71 14.31 -2.67
N GLY A 51 3.72 14.21 -1.33
CA GLY A 51 4.79 13.52 -0.62
C GLY A 51 4.73 12.03 -0.78
N LEU A 52 5.86 11.40 -0.47
CA LEU A 52 5.98 9.95 -0.52
C LEU A 52 5.77 9.37 0.86
N TRP A 53 5.11 8.23 0.90
CA TRP A 53 4.77 7.56 2.15
C TRP A 53 4.99 6.07 1.98
N VAL A 54 5.18 5.39 3.09
CA VAL A 54 5.15 3.93 3.11
C VAL A 54 4.15 3.47 4.16
N ARG A 55 3.57 2.30 3.92
CA ARG A 55 2.63 1.68 4.84
C ARG A 55 2.82 0.17 4.70
N PRO A 56 2.78 -0.59 5.81
CA PRO A 56 2.87 -2.04 5.65
C PRO A 56 1.87 -2.53 4.62
N ALA A 57 2.32 -3.40 3.72
CA ALA A 57 1.48 -3.83 2.61
C ALA A 57 0.19 -4.48 3.12
N ALA A 58 0.28 -5.23 4.22
CA ALA A 58 -0.90 -5.87 4.79
C ALA A 58 -1.92 -4.83 5.24
N MET A 59 -1.46 -3.70 5.75
CA MET A 59 -2.38 -2.64 6.17
C MET A 59 -2.91 -1.86 4.99
N PHE A 60 -2.11 -1.74 3.92
CA PHE A 60 -2.57 -1.05 2.72
C PHE A 60 -3.75 -1.78 2.10
N SER A 61 -3.75 -3.10 2.19
CA SER A 61 -4.81 -3.91 1.57
C SER A 61 -5.93 -4.25 2.53
N GLU A 62 -5.95 -3.67 3.73
CA GLU A 62 -7.01 -3.96 4.70
C GLU A 62 -8.36 -3.47 4.24
N LEU A 63 -9.39 -4.18 4.67
CA LEU A 63 -10.76 -3.72 4.52
C LEU A 63 -11.12 -2.84 5.71
N VAL A 64 -12.01 -1.90 5.47
CA VAL A 64 -12.60 -1.09 6.54
C VAL A 64 -14.10 -1.28 6.48
N GLU A 65 -14.74 -1.19 7.64
CA GLU A 65 -16.18 -1.34 7.70
C GLU A 65 -16.79 0.03 7.91
N ILE A 66 -17.63 0.44 6.95
CA ILE A 66 -18.34 1.73 7.02
C ILE A 66 -19.83 1.41 6.99
N GLU A 67 -20.53 1.74 8.07
CA GLU A 67 -21.97 1.53 8.15
C GLU A 67 -22.35 0.10 7.80
N GLY A 68 -21.61 -0.84 8.34
CA GLY A 68 -21.90 -2.26 8.15
C GLY A 68 -21.40 -2.86 6.84
N ILE A 69 -20.78 -2.05 5.98
CA ILE A 69 -20.32 -2.54 4.69
C ILE A 69 -18.80 -2.54 4.66
N ASN A 70 -18.23 -3.69 4.32
CA ASN A 70 -16.79 -3.81 4.18
C ASN A 70 -16.36 -3.27 2.84
N GLN A 71 -15.34 -2.42 2.84
CA GLN A 71 -14.80 -1.91 1.59
C GLN A 71 -13.30 -1.76 1.74
N ALA A 72 -12.61 -1.74 0.60
CA ALA A 72 -11.17 -1.61 0.60
C ALA A 72 -10.77 -0.23 1.14
N ARG A 73 -9.76 -0.22 2.03
CA ARG A 73 -9.22 1.06 2.49
C ARG A 73 -8.68 1.86 1.31
N PHE A 74 -7.99 1.16 0.39
CA PHE A 74 -7.51 1.75 -0.86
C PHE A 74 -7.99 0.87 -2.00
N ALA A 75 -8.79 1.41 -2.88
CA ALA A 75 -9.32 0.66 -4.01
C ALA A 75 -8.59 1.08 -5.28
N LYS A 76 -8.13 0.08 -6.05
CA LYS A 76 -7.44 0.38 -7.29
C LYS A 76 -8.42 0.99 -8.27
N VAL A 77 -8.03 2.10 -8.88
CA VAL A 77 -8.85 2.77 -9.86
C VAL A 77 -8.53 2.15 -11.21
N GLN A 78 -9.57 1.70 -11.89
CA GLN A 78 -9.39 1.10 -13.19
C GLN A 78 -9.70 2.11 -14.26
N ASN A 79 -8.89 2.12 -15.29
CA ASN A 79 -9.10 3.02 -16.41
C ASN A 79 -9.82 2.31 -17.53
#